data_46b60c2f9408857de684347007958fa1
#
_entry.id   46b60c2f9408857de684347007958fa1
#
_cell.length_a   1.000
_cell.length_b   1.000
_cell.length_c   1.000
_cell.angle_alpha   90.00
_cell.angle_beta   90.00
_cell.angle_gamma   90.00
#
_symmetry.space_group_name_H-M   'P 1'
#
loop_
_entity.id
_entity.type
_entity.pdbx_description
1 polymer ?
#
loop_
_entity_poly.entity_id
_entity_poly.type
_entity_poly.pdbx_seq_one_letter_code
_entity_poly.pdbx_strand_id
1 'polypeptide(L)'
;MKKELEYFTIDGEFGGNQDWFTNVVMHVGGCAAATACDSCIYFTRKFGMKSLYPFDTWKLNKEEYKKYSQIMKPYLRPRINGVNKLYLYTDGFREYLKDKQKDGGVCVSAEMKEFSGEHTVTEAKQFVRQQIGKEIPIPYLMLRHKNKEKFEDFIWHWFLVIGYEEKEDGFWIRVATYGEETWLNLEELWNTGEKEKGGMIGYCLENV
;
A
#
# COMPACT_ATOMS: atom_id res chain seq x y z
N MET A 1 3.57 21.47 -8.23
CA MET A 1 3.93 20.28 -9.06
C MET A 1 2.98 19.15 -8.71
N LYS A 2 2.44 18.40 -9.73
CA LYS A 2 1.51 17.29 -9.50
C LYS A 2 1.97 16.06 -10.27
N LYS A 3 1.92 14.87 -9.66
CA LYS A 3 2.09 13.58 -10.32
C LYS A 3 1.17 12.55 -9.68
N GLU A 4 0.45 11.80 -10.54
CA GLU A 4 -0.48 10.74 -10.13
C GLU A 4 -0.15 9.47 -10.91
N LEU A 5 -0.29 8.34 -10.25
CA LEU A 5 -0.20 7.04 -10.90
C LEU A 5 -1.52 6.72 -11.60
N GLU A 6 -1.46 6.10 -12.78
CA GLU A 6 -2.62 5.51 -13.42
C GLU A 6 -3.05 4.30 -12.60
N TYR A 7 -4.12 4.45 -11.84
CA TYR A 7 -4.60 3.42 -10.94
C TYR A 7 -5.79 2.66 -11.53
N PHE A 8 -6.29 1.65 -10.86
CA PHE A 8 -7.32 0.74 -11.36
C PHE A 8 -8.59 0.78 -10.50
N THR A 9 -9.67 0.28 -11.09
CA THR A 9 -10.94 0.04 -10.36
C THR A 9 -11.25 -1.46 -10.35
N ILE A 10 -11.99 -1.89 -9.31
CA ILE A 10 -12.48 -3.26 -9.13
C ILE A 10 -14.00 -3.18 -9.00
N ASP A 11 -14.74 -3.69 -9.99
CA ASP A 11 -16.19 -3.54 -10.09
C ASP A 11 -16.68 -2.09 -9.88
N GLY A 12 -15.92 -1.12 -10.39
CA GLY A 12 -16.22 0.30 -10.33
C GLY A 12 -15.75 1.03 -9.07
N GLU A 13 -15.28 0.34 -8.03
CA GLU A 13 -14.67 0.93 -6.84
C GLU A 13 -13.17 1.13 -7.04
N PHE A 14 -12.58 2.14 -6.40
CA PHE A 14 -11.21 2.58 -6.62
C PHE A 14 -10.21 1.77 -5.80
N GLY A 15 -9.51 0.83 -6.45
CA GLY A 15 -8.62 -0.12 -5.77
C GLY A 15 -9.38 -1.18 -4.98
N GLY A 16 -8.68 -1.83 -4.04
CA GLY A 16 -9.23 -2.86 -3.19
C GLY A 16 -9.83 -2.36 -1.89
N ASN A 17 -10.68 -3.20 -1.30
CA ASN A 17 -11.28 -2.92 0.00
C ASN A 17 -11.27 -4.19 0.87
N GLN A 18 -10.70 -4.09 2.08
CA GLN A 18 -10.68 -5.20 3.04
C GLN A 18 -12.08 -5.60 3.53
N ASP A 19 -13.05 -4.69 3.47
CA ASP A 19 -14.44 -4.95 3.88
C ASP A 19 -15.14 -5.99 3.00
N TRP A 20 -14.62 -6.26 1.79
CA TRP A 20 -15.11 -7.35 0.94
C TRP A 20 -14.66 -8.73 1.43
N PHE A 21 -13.68 -8.81 2.32
CA PHE A 21 -13.13 -10.09 2.74
C PHE A 21 -14.11 -10.85 3.62
N THR A 22 -14.44 -12.07 3.20
CA THR A 22 -15.39 -12.95 3.91
C THR A 22 -14.78 -13.62 5.14
N ASN A 23 -13.44 -13.71 5.20
CA ASN A 23 -12.74 -14.22 6.37
C ASN A 23 -12.70 -13.15 7.46
N VAL A 24 -13.29 -13.41 8.62
CA VAL A 24 -13.45 -12.45 9.73
C VAL A 24 -12.12 -11.79 10.13
N VAL A 25 -11.03 -12.55 10.22
CA VAL A 25 -9.72 -12.03 10.60
C VAL A 25 -9.17 -11.07 9.54
N MET A 26 -9.39 -11.39 8.26
CA MET A 26 -9.00 -10.54 7.14
C MET A 26 -9.88 -9.31 7.02
N HIS A 27 -11.18 -9.43 7.28
CA HIS A 27 -12.11 -8.30 7.28
C HIS A 27 -11.70 -7.26 8.34
N VAL A 28 -11.33 -7.69 9.55
CA VAL A 28 -10.97 -6.79 10.66
C VAL A 28 -9.54 -6.24 10.54
N GLY A 29 -8.59 -7.03 10.04
CA GLY A 29 -7.16 -6.68 10.09
C GLY A 29 -6.39 -6.90 8.79
N GLY A 30 -7.08 -7.00 7.66
CA GLY A 30 -6.49 -7.33 6.35
C GLY A 30 -5.95 -6.16 5.56
N CYS A 31 -5.89 -4.96 6.10
CA CYS A 31 -5.45 -3.76 5.39
C CYS A 31 -4.05 -3.90 4.76
N ALA A 32 -3.10 -4.48 5.48
CA ALA A 32 -1.76 -4.75 4.94
C ALA A 32 -1.80 -5.72 3.74
N ALA A 33 -2.62 -6.76 3.83
CA ALA A 33 -2.80 -7.71 2.73
C ALA A 33 -3.51 -7.06 1.53
N ALA A 34 -4.53 -6.21 1.76
CA ALA A 34 -5.19 -5.44 0.72
C ALA A 34 -4.19 -4.50 0.01
N THR A 35 -3.40 -3.74 0.77
CA THR A 35 -2.34 -2.86 0.23
C THR A 35 -1.31 -3.63 -0.63
N ALA A 36 -0.92 -4.84 -0.20
CA ALA A 36 -0.02 -5.69 -0.97
C ALA A 36 -0.70 -6.28 -2.23
N CYS A 37 -1.96 -6.67 -2.15
CA CYS A 37 -2.75 -7.12 -3.29
C CYS A 37 -2.82 -6.01 -4.36
N ASP A 38 -3.13 -4.80 -3.95
CA ASP A 38 -3.19 -3.64 -4.83
C ASP A 38 -1.83 -3.33 -5.47
N SER A 39 -0.75 -3.40 -4.68
CA SER A 39 0.61 -3.25 -5.21
C SER A 39 0.92 -4.28 -6.29
N CYS A 40 0.55 -5.56 -6.09
CA CYS A 40 0.76 -6.63 -7.07
C CYS A 40 -0.06 -6.43 -8.35
N ILE A 41 -1.33 -6.04 -8.24
CA ILE A 41 -2.17 -5.71 -9.39
C ILE A 41 -1.55 -4.55 -10.18
N TYR A 42 -1.14 -3.48 -9.47
CA TYR A 42 -0.49 -2.34 -10.08
C TYR A 42 0.79 -2.73 -10.82
N PHE A 43 1.68 -3.50 -10.18
CA PHE A 43 2.93 -3.95 -10.79
C PHE A 43 2.68 -4.86 -12.01
N THR A 44 1.66 -5.71 -11.94
CA THR A 44 1.29 -6.55 -13.08
C THR A 44 0.82 -5.71 -14.27
N ARG A 45 -0.01 -4.70 -14.03
CA ARG A 45 -0.52 -3.80 -15.09
C ARG A 45 0.57 -2.88 -15.64
N LYS A 46 1.30 -2.22 -14.75
CA LYS A 46 2.25 -1.18 -15.12
C LYS A 46 3.56 -1.73 -15.67
N PHE A 47 4.07 -2.79 -15.06
CA PHE A 47 5.41 -3.33 -15.36
C PHE A 47 5.37 -4.74 -15.94
N GLY A 48 4.20 -5.29 -16.24
CA GLY A 48 4.05 -6.60 -16.85
C GLY A 48 4.45 -7.78 -15.96
N MET A 49 4.46 -7.60 -14.64
CA MET A 49 4.86 -8.62 -13.65
C MET A 49 3.76 -9.67 -13.42
N LYS A 50 3.43 -10.43 -14.46
CA LYS A 50 2.26 -11.34 -14.52
C LYS A 50 2.24 -12.42 -13.44
N SER A 51 3.38 -12.82 -12.89
CA SER A 51 3.45 -13.81 -11.81
C SER A 51 2.89 -13.32 -10.47
N LEU A 52 2.78 -12.00 -10.27
CA LEU A 52 2.33 -11.43 -9.02
C LEU A 52 0.82 -11.50 -8.80
N TYR A 53 0.02 -11.54 -9.87
CA TYR A 53 -1.43 -11.62 -9.77
C TYR A 53 -1.95 -12.72 -10.68
N PRO A 54 -2.68 -13.72 -10.15
CA PRO A 54 -3.01 -14.94 -10.91
C PRO A 54 -4.23 -14.79 -11.82
N PHE A 55 -4.90 -13.66 -11.81
CA PHE A 55 -6.12 -13.41 -12.59
C PHE A 55 -5.92 -12.32 -13.65
N ASP A 56 -6.96 -12.03 -14.44
CA ASP A 56 -6.92 -10.98 -15.46
C ASP A 56 -6.98 -9.59 -14.83
N THR A 57 -5.89 -8.83 -14.95
CA THR A 57 -5.81 -7.46 -14.42
C THR A 57 -6.60 -6.42 -15.20
N TRP A 58 -7.14 -6.78 -16.37
CA TRP A 58 -7.97 -5.91 -17.20
C TRP A 58 -9.47 -6.11 -16.95
N LYS A 59 -9.83 -7.19 -16.23
CA LYS A 59 -11.23 -7.53 -15.87
C LYS A 59 -11.34 -7.76 -14.36
N LEU A 60 -10.81 -6.83 -13.59
CA LEU A 60 -10.79 -6.92 -12.13
C LEU A 60 -12.21 -6.97 -11.56
N ASN A 61 -12.45 -7.93 -10.68
CA ASN A 61 -13.70 -8.10 -9.98
C ASN A 61 -13.49 -8.49 -8.51
N LYS A 62 -14.48 -8.20 -7.67
CA LYS A 62 -14.42 -8.43 -6.22
C LYS A 62 -14.25 -9.90 -5.85
N GLU A 63 -14.82 -10.83 -6.63
CA GLU A 63 -14.71 -12.26 -6.32
C GLU A 63 -13.28 -12.77 -6.49
N GLU A 64 -12.57 -12.37 -7.55
CA GLU A 64 -11.16 -12.71 -7.74
C GLU A 64 -10.28 -12.01 -6.74
N TYR A 65 -10.58 -10.73 -6.41
CA TYR A 65 -9.86 -10.01 -5.38
C TYR A 65 -9.96 -10.67 -4.01
N LYS A 66 -11.16 -11.13 -3.61
CA LYS A 66 -11.37 -11.92 -2.38
C LYS A 66 -10.55 -13.21 -2.39
N LYS A 67 -10.53 -13.95 -3.51
CA LYS A 67 -9.69 -15.15 -3.65
C LYS A 67 -8.21 -14.80 -3.53
N TYR A 68 -7.78 -13.71 -4.15
CA TYR A 68 -6.41 -13.27 -4.10
C TYR A 68 -5.98 -12.85 -2.68
N SER A 69 -6.85 -12.22 -1.91
CA SER A 69 -6.60 -11.90 -0.51
C SER A 69 -6.29 -13.14 0.35
N GLN A 70 -6.93 -14.29 0.04
CA GLN A 70 -6.64 -15.55 0.73
C GLN A 70 -5.27 -16.12 0.35
N ILE A 71 -4.79 -15.88 -0.88
CA ILE A 71 -3.42 -16.21 -1.31
C ILE A 71 -2.41 -15.33 -0.57
N MET A 72 -2.70 -14.03 -0.39
CA MET A 72 -1.83 -13.09 0.33
C MET A 72 -1.83 -13.31 1.86
N LYS A 73 -2.93 -13.82 2.42
CA LYS A 73 -3.13 -13.98 3.87
C LYS A 73 -1.99 -14.70 4.62
N PRO A 74 -1.39 -15.80 4.16
CA PRO A 74 -0.28 -16.46 4.87
C PRO A 74 0.93 -15.55 5.10
N TYR A 75 1.20 -14.66 4.16
CA TYR A 75 2.36 -13.77 4.14
C TYR A 75 2.14 -12.52 4.99
N LEU A 76 0.97 -11.91 4.88
CA LEU A 76 0.59 -10.70 5.62
C LEU A 76 -0.57 -11.00 6.59
N ARG A 77 -0.40 -12.08 7.34
CA ARG A 77 -1.42 -12.56 8.27
C ARG A 77 -1.72 -11.51 9.34
N PRO A 78 -2.99 -11.10 9.49
CA PRO A 78 -3.41 -10.28 10.62
C PRO A 78 -3.10 -10.98 11.94
N ARG A 79 -2.49 -10.23 12.86
CA ARG A 79 -2.21 -10.63 14.25
C ARG A 79 -3.20 -9.93 15.17
N ILE A 80 -3.14 -10.19 16.48
CA ILE A 80 -4.00 -9.51 17.46
C ILE A 80 -3.93 -7.98 17.32
N ASN A 81 -2.74 -7.43 16.99
CA ASN A 81 -2.52 -6.00 16.76
C ASN A 81 -2.33 -5.67 15.26
N GLY A 82 -2.83 -6.51 14.36
CA GLY A 82 -2.63 -6.34 12.92
C GLY A 82 -1.17 -6.50 12.49
N VAL A 83 -0.85 -6.03 11.29
CA VAL A 83 0.51 -5.86 10.77
C VAL A 83 0.99 -4.46 11.18
N ASN A 84 1.44 -4.31 12.42
CA ASN A 84 1.68 -3.00 13.06
C ASN A 84 3.16 -2.57 13.07
N LYS A 85 3.99 -3.20 12.26
CA LYS A 85 5.41 -2.84 12.07
C LYS A 85 5.76 -2.92 10.60
N LEU A 86 6.65 -2.05 10.14
CA LEU A 86 7.10 -2.02 8.74
C LEU A 86 7.75 -3.33 8.34
N TYR A 87 8.63 -3.89 9.19
CA TYR A 87 9.32 -5.15 8.91
C TYR A 87 8.37 -6.35 8.77
N LEU A 88 7.21 -6.34 9.43
CA LEU A 88 6.22 -7.40 9.26
C LEU A 88 5.61 -7.40 7.86
N TYR A 89 5.46 -6.22 7.26
CA TYR A 89 5.04 -6.08 5.87
C TYR A 89 6.17 -6.50 4.92
N THR A 90 7.37 -5.95 5.10
CA THR A 90 8.49 -6.22 4.20
C THR A 90 8.90 -7.69 4.21
N ASP A 91 8.96 -8.33 5.39
CA ASP A 91 9.29 -9.75 5.50
C ASP A 91 8.22 -10.63 4.87
N GLY A 92 6.95 -10.38 5.19
CA GLY A 92 5.85 -11.17 4.63
C GLY A 92 5.75 -11.01 3.11
N PHE A 93 5.83 -9.79 2.60
CA PHE A 93 5.76 -9.57 1.15
C PHE A 93 6.98 -10.13 0.42
N ARG A 94 8.17 -10.09 1.03
CA ARG A 94 9.38 -10.74 0.49
C ARG A 94 9.22 -12.25 0.36
N GLU A 95 8.61 -12.91 1.34
CA GLU A 95 8.32 -14.36 1.24
C GLU A 95 7.32 -14.65 0.10
N TYR A 96 6.28 -13.82 -0.06
CA TYR A 96 5.37 -13.93 -1.20
C TYR A 96 6.12 -13.83 -2.54
N LEU A 97 6.99 -12.83 -2.71
CA LEU A 97 7.78 -12.65 -3.92
C LEU A 97 8.70 -13.84 -4.20
N LYS A 98 9.37 -14.38 -3.19
CA LYS A 98 10.21 -15.58 -3.30
C LYS A 98 9.43 -16.81 -3.79
N ASP A 99 8.23 -17.02 -3.26
CA ASP A 99 7.40 -18.15 -3.67
C ASP A 99 6.93 -17.99 -5.11
N LYS A 100 6.59 -16.77 -5.54
CA LYS A 100 6.25 -16.51 -6.95
C LYS A 100 7.43 -16.72 -7.90
N GLN A 101 8.67 -16.49 -7.47
CA GLN A 101 9.86 -16.84 -8.26
C GLN A 101 10.03 -18.35 -8.43
N LYS A 102 9.80 -19.14 -7.37
CA LYS A 102 9.87 -20.61 -7.43
C LYS A 102 8.84 -21.22 -8.39
N ASP A 103 7.66 -20.60 -8.50
CA ASP A 103 6.60 -21.03 -9.42
C ASP A 103 6.92 -20.76 -10.90
N GLY A 104 8.16 -20.39 -11.23
CA GLY A 104 8.59 -20.10 -12.61
C GLY A 104 8.24 -18.70 -13.10
N GLY A 105 7.86 -17.82 -12.18
CA GLY A 105 7.67 -16.39 -12.48
C GLY A 105 8.97 -15.69 -12.83
N VAL A 106 8.87 -14.65 -13.66
CA VAL A 106 10.00 -13.73 -13.91
C VAL A 106 10.47 -13.17 -12.56
N CYS A 107 11.79 -13.19 -12.33
CA CYS A 107 12.41 -12.70 -11.11
C CYS A 107 12.02 -11.23 -10.89
N VAL A 108 11.04 -11.01 -10.02
CA VAL A 108 10.74 -9.68 -9.51
C VAL A 108 11.59 -9.51 -8.26
N SER A 109 12.80 -9.00 -8.43
CA SER A 109 13.58 -8.50 -7.32
C SER A 109 12.98 -7.15 -6.92
N ALA A 110 12.00 -7.17 -6.04
CA ALA A 110 11.56 -5.97 -5.37
C ALA A 110 12.26 -5.90 -4.02
N GLU A 111 13.39 -5.21 -3.96
CA GLU A 111 13.92 -4.80 -2.67
C GLU A 111 12.96 -3.78 -2.03
N MET A 112 12.79 -3.90 -0.73
CA MET A 112 11.95 -2.99 0.03
C MET A 112 12.78 -2.23 1.05
N LYS A 113 12.57 -0.92 1.10
CA LYS A 113 13.17 -0.02 2.06
C LYS A 113 12.11 0.47 3.05
N GLU A 114 12.32 0.20 4.32
CA GLU A 114 11.51 0.77 5.39
C GLU A 114 11.87 2.24 5.60
N PHE A 115 10.87 3.10 5.59
CA PHE A 115 10.99 4.52 5.86
C PHE A 115 10.14 4.86 7.09
N SER A 116 10.78 4.82 8.25
CA SER A 116 10.14 5.02 9.56
C SER A 116 9.53 6.42 9.71
N GLY A 117 8.42 6.52 10.42
CA GLY A 117 7.79 7.79 10.83
C GLY A 117 8.67 8.70 11.72
N GLU A 118 9.87 8.26 12.09
CA GLU A 118 10.85 9.09 12.81
C GLU A 118 11.61 10.06 11.90
N HIS A 119 11.58 9.86 10.59
CA HIS A 119 12.12 10.82 9.64
C HIS A 119 11.35 12.15 9.65
N THR A 120 12.01 13.20 9.21
CA THR A 120 11.39 14.53 9.09
C THR A 120 10.34 14.55 7.97
N VAL A 121 9.40 15.47 8.06
CA VAL A 121 8.40 15.68 6.99
C VAL A 121 9.05 16.07 5.65
N THR A 122 10.17 16.77 5.69
CA THR A 122 10.94 17.13 4.48
C THR A 122 11.48 15.87 3.78
N GLU A 123 12.05 14.95 4.54
CA GLU A 123 12.50 13.65 4.02
C GLU A 123 11.32 12.82 3.50
N ALA A 124 10.17 12.85 4.19
CA ALA A 124 8.95 12.16 3.76
C ALA A 124 8.45 12.69 2.41
N LYS A 125 8.41 14.01 2.21
CA LYS A 125 8.09 14.64 0.92
C LYS A 125 9.05 14.19 -0.18
N GLN A 126 10.35 14.18 0.11
CA GLN A 126 11.36 13.73 -0.85
C GLN A 126 11.20 12.26 -1.20
N PHE A 127 10.91 11.41 -0.22
CA PHE A 127 10.64 10.00 -0.42
C PHE A 127 9.42 9.77 -1.33
N VAL A 128 8.31 10.48 -1.09
CA VAL A 128 7.11 10.41 -1.94
C VAL A 128 7.43 10.84 -3.36
N ARG A 129 8.12 11.98 -3.56
CA ARG A 129 8.53 12.43 -4.90
C ARG A 129 9.37 11.39 -5.64
N GLN A 130 10.32 10.76 -4.95
CA GLN A 130 11.21 9.77 -5.55
C GLN A 130 10.45 8.51 -5.98
N GLN A 131 9.57 7.97 -5.14
CA GLN A 131 8.82 6.75 -5.45
C GLN A 131 7.77 7.01 -6.54
N ILE A 132 6.91 8.00 -6.35
CA ILE A 132 5.89 8.38 -7.36
C ILE A 132 6.55 8.87 -8.64
N GLY A 133 7.72 9.53 -8.54
CA GLY A 133 8.55 9.91 -9.68
C GLY A 133 8.96 8.74 -10.57
N LYS A 134 9.20 7.58 -9.98
CA LYS A 134 9.51 6.30 -10.65
C LYS A 134 8.25 5.49 -11.00
N GLU A 135 7.08 6.06 -10.85
CA GLU A 135 5.79 5.40 -11.06
C GLU A 135 5.55 4.19 -10.11
N ILE A 136 6.05 4.28 -8.89
CA ILE A 136 5.96 3.22 -7.87
C ILE A 136 5.04 3.68 -6.74
N PRO A 137 3.97 2.93 -6.41
CA PRO A 137 3.09 3.23 -5.29
C PRO A 137 3.79 2.96 -3.96
N ILE A 138 3.30 3.57 -2.88
CA ILE A 138 3.96 3.54 -1.57
C ILE A 138 2.99 3.00 -0.52
N PRO A 139 3.18 1.79 0.01
CA PRO A 139 2.49 1.35 1.22
C PRO A 139 2.80 2.29 2.40
N TYR A 140 1.76 2.77 3.04
CA TYR A 140 1.84 3.65 4.20
C TYR A 140 1.11 3.02 5.38
N LEU A 141 1.80 2.88 6.51
CA LEU A 141 1.22 2.49 7.79
C LEU A 141 1.07 3.73 8.65
N MET A 142 -0.13 4.04 9.10
CA MET A 142 -0.35 4.95 10.21
C MET A 142 -0.80 4.17 11.44
N LEU A 143 -0.13 4.37 12.59
CA LEU A 143 -0.48 3.70 13.84
C LEU A 143 -1.34 4.58 14.72
N ARG A 144 -0.85 5.74 15.11
CA ARG A 144 -1.57 6.66 16.01
C ARG A 144 -1.47 8.08 15.49
N HIS A 145 -2.49 8.86 15.77
CA HIS A 145 -2.55 10.28 15.43
C HIS A 145 -3.34 11.06 16.49
N LYS A 146 -2.84 12.22 16.94
CA LYS A 146 -3.55 13.05 17.93
C LYS A 146 -4.82 13.68 17.38
N ASN A 147 -4.79 14.10 16.11
CA ASN A 147 -5.97 14.63 15.43
C ASN A 147 -6.86 13.47 14.93
N LYS A 148 -7.63 12.90 15.85
CA LYS A 148 -8.54 11.79 15.54
C LYS A 148 -9.72 12.23 14.68
N GLU A 149 -10.20 13.46 14.85
CA GLU A 149 -11.32 13.98 14.08
C GLU A 149 -11.04 13.93 12.57
N LYS A 150 -9.81 14.22 12.16
CA LYS A 150 -9.42 14.25 10.75
C LYS A 150 -8.94 12.91 10.21
N PHE A 151 -8.32 12.07 11.05
CA PHE A 151 -7.56 10.90 10.61
C PHE A 151 -8.02 9.58 11.24
N GLU A 152 -9.22 9.52 11.82
CA GLU A 152 -9.73 8.33 12.52
C GLU A 152 -9.69 7.09 11.62
N ASP A 153 -10.15 7.20 10.37
CA ASP A 153 -10.20 6.11 9.39
C ASP A 153 -8.83 5.59 8.96
N PHE A 154 -7.78 6.36 9.23
CA PHE A 154 -6.40 6.00 8.90
C PHE A 154 -5.61 5.47 10.10
N ILE A 155 -6.13 5.55 11.32
CA ILE A 155 -5.45 5.06 12.53
C ILE A 155 -5.44 3.53 12.56
N TRP A 156 -4.28 2.92 12.85
CA TRP A 156 -4.04 1.48 12.79
C TRP A 156 -4.34 0.89 11.41
N HIS A 157 -3.99 1.64 10.36
CA HIS A 157 -4.37 1.30 9.01
C HIS A 157 -3.20 1.35 8.02
N TRP A 158 -3.23 0.44 7.03
CA TRP A 158 -2.40 0.44 5.85
C TRP A 158 -3.19 0.94 4.65
N PHE A 159 -2.60 1.84 3.88
CA PHE A 159 -3.15 2.35 2.63
C PHE A 159 -2.05 2.60 1.61
N LEU A 160 -2.41 2.84 0.36
CA LEU A 160 -1.46 3.01 -0.72
C LEU A 160 -1.41 4.46 -1.19
N VAL A 161 -0.23 5.09 -1.13
CA VAL A 161 -0.02 6.40 -1.73
C VAL A 161 0.25 6.22 -3.22
N ILE A 162 -0.54 6.91 -4.05
CA ILE A 162 -0.57 6.75 -5.51
C ILE A 162 -0.40 8.06 -6.27
N GLY A 163 -0.07 9.15 -5.58
CA GLY A 163 0.17 10.44 -6.20
C GLY A 163 0.53 11.50 -5.19
N TYR A 164 0.95 12.65 -5.70
CA TYR A 164 1.16 13.85 -4.89
C TYR A 164 0.86 15.11 -5.67
N GLU A 165 0.58 16.17 -4.95
CA GLU A 165 0.42 17.53 -5.46
C GLU A 165 1.02 18.54 -4.49
N GLU A 166 1.89 19.41 -5.00
CA GLU A 166 2.42 20.55 -4.26
C GLU A 166 1.59 21.78 -4.57
N LYS A 167 0.95 22.33 -3.56
CA LYS A 167 0.12 23.53 -3.61
C LYS A 167 0.71 24.62 -2.73
N GLU A 168 0.14 25.83 -2.79
CA GLU A 168 0.52 26.96 -1.91
C GLU A 168 0.25 26.63 -0.42
N ASP A 169 -0.78 25.82 -0.14
CA ASP A 169 -1.22 25.43 1.19
C ASP A 169 -0.58 24.13 1.71
N GLY A 170 0.35 23.52 0.97
CA GLY A 170 1.10 22.36 1.43
C GLY A 170 1.36 21.27 0.40
N PHE A 171 1.87 20.16 0.92
CA PHE A 171 2.16 18.95 0.14
C PHE A 171 1.06 17.91 0.37
N TRP A 172 0.31 17.63 -0.68
CA TRP A 172 -0.82 16.70 -0.66
C TRP A 172 -0.44 15.37 -1.27
N ILE A 173 -0.90 14.27 -0.68
CA ILE A 173 -0.78 12.92 -1.22
C ILE A 173 -2.15 12.39 -1.59
N ARG A 174 -2.22 11.71 -2.75
CA ARG A 174 -3.39 10.94 -3.16
C ARG A 174 -3.24 9.52 -2.65
N VAL A 175 -4.25 9.02 -1.96
CA VAL A 175 -4.23 7.69 -1.37
C VAL A 175 -5.40 6.85 -1.84
N ALA A 176 -5.20 5.52 -1.93
CA ALA A 176 -6.22 4.53 -2.23
C ALA A 176 -6.40 3.63 -1.03
N THR A 177 -7.62 3.51 -0.54
CA THR A 177 -8.04 2.61 0.53
C THR A 177 -9.57 2.49 0.57
N TYR A 178 -10.10 1.41 1.14
CA TYR A 178 -11.54 1.17 1.30
C TYR A 178 -12.36 1.24 0.00
N GLY A 179 -11.75 0.99 -1.15
CA GLY A 179 -12.43 1.11 -2.46
C GLY A 179 -12.62 2.55 -2.94
N GLU A 180 -11.96 3.50 -2.30
CA GLU A 180 -12.06 4.93 -2.55
C GLU A 180 -10.68 5.58 -2.69
N GLU A 181 -10.68 6.81 -3.19
CA GLU A 181 -9.51 7.67 -3.20
C GLU A 181 -9.75 8.95 -2.41
N THR A 182 -8.69 9.45 -1.78
CA THR A 182 -8.76 10.75 -1.11
C THR A 182 -7.42 11.48 -1.16
N TRP A 183 -7.47 12.80 -0.95
CA TRP A 183 -6.30 13.64 -0.84
C TRP A 183 -6.06 14.06 0.61
N LEU A 184 -4.85 13.78 1.11
CA LEU A 184 -4.45 14.09 2.47
C LEU A 184 -3.24 15.03 2.46
N ASN A 185 -3.22 16.01 3.36
CA ASN A 185 -2.05 16.85 3.58
C ASN A 185 -0.98 16.01 4.29
N LEU A 186 0.16 15.79 3.62
CA LEU A 186 1.24 14.93 4.14
C LEU A 186 1.88 15.53 5.40
N GLU A 187 1.98 16.84 5.52
CA GLU A 187 2.59 17.49 6.69
C GLU A 187 1.77 17.22 7.94
N GLU A 188 0.46 17.36 7.83
CA GLU A 188 -0.44 17.06 8.94
C GLU A 188 -0.44 15.56 9.26
N LEU A 189 -0.56 14.71 8.24
CA LEU A 189 -0.60 13.24 8.38
C LEU A 189 0.70 12.69 9.00
N TRP A 190 1.87 13.24 8.63
CA TRP A 190 3.18 12.79 9.11
C TRP A 190 3.47 13.24 10.54
N ASN A 191 3.02 14.45 10.90
CA ASN A 191 3.18 15.01 12.23
C ASN A 191 2.11 14.51 13.19
N THR A 192 2.10 13.22 13.44
CA THR A 192 1.06 12.54 14.23
C THR A 192 0.94 13.06 15.67
N GLY A 193 2.00 13.66 16.24
CA GLY A 193 2.08 14.03 17.64
C GLY A 193 2.21 12.85 18.61
N GLU A 194 2.31 11.63 18.10
CA GLU A 194 2.40 10.38 18.87
C GLU A 194 3.78 9.73 18.74
N LYS A 195 4.13 8.82 19.68
CA LYS A 195 5.36 8.04 19.62
C LYS A 195 5.28 6.90 18.61
N GLU A 196 4.12 6.26 18.52
CA GLU A 196 3.87 5.18 17.56
C GLU A 196 3.30 5.76 16.26
N LYS A 197 4.17 6.02 15.29
CA LYS A 197 3.80 6.73 14.06
C LYS A 197 3.51 5.80 12.89
N GLY A 198 4.28 4.73 12.74
CA GLY A 198 4.29 3.88 11.54
C GLY A 198 5.36 4.31 10.54
N GLY A 199 4.97 4.54 9.28
CA GLY A 199 5.89 4.95 8.21
C GLY A 199 5.50 4.42 6.84
N MET A 200 6.42 4.45 5.90
CA MET A 200 6.21 4.06 4.50
C MET A 200 7.15 2.92 4.08
N ILE A 201 6.78 2.21 3.02
CA ILE A 201 7.62 1.21 2.36
C ILE A 201 7.94 1.71 0.95
N GLY A 202 9.23 1.84 0.63
CA GLY A 202 9.69 2.06 -0.74
C GLY A 202 9.97 0.74 -1.42
N TYR A 203 9.51 0.59 -2.64
CA TYR A 203 9.90 -0.51 -3.51
C TYR A 203 11.05 -0.08 -4.40
N CYS A 204 12.03 -0.97 -4.56
CA CYS A 204 13.10 -0.85 -5.55
C CYS A 204 12.93 -2.02 -6.52
N LEU A 205 12.44 -1.74 -7.72
CA LEU A 205 12.23 -2.74 -8.76
C LEU A 205 13.50 -2.83 -9.59
N GLU A 206 14.13 -4.01 -9.64
CA GLU A 206 15.28 -4.27 -10.51
C GLU A 206 14.79 -4.82 -11.85
N ASN A 207 15.39 -4.35 -12.94
CA ASN A 207 15.13 -4.80 -14.32
C ASN A 207 13.71 -4.50 -14.88
N VAL A 208 13.15 -3.35 -14.51
CA VAL A 208 11.92 -2.84 -15.11
C VAL A 208 12.25 -1.66 -16.02
#